data_3269ed5032aa57bc14b48d3f7b39d69a
#
_entry.id   3269ed5032aa57bc14b48d3f7b39d69a
#
_cell.length_a   1.000
_cell.length_b   1.000
_cell.length_c   1.000
_cell.angle_alpha   90.00
_cell.angle_beta   90.00
_cell.angle_gamma   90.00
#
_symmetry.space_group_name_H-M   'P 1'
#
loop_
_entity.id
_entity.type
_entity.pdbx_description
1 polymer ?
#
loop_
_entity_poly.entity_id
_entity_poly.type
_entity_poly.pdbx_seq_one_letter_code
_entity_poly.pdbx_strand_id
1 'polypeptide(L)'
;DGKRLILIDTGLGNKQSEKFFSHYALWGHFDLNSSLKKAGFHSDDITDVVFTHLHFDHCGGAIVRNKKGFYEPAFKNARFWSHKDHWQWAKEPNMREAASFLPENILPIEESGQLNFVKNAMTELGFDVLLMDGHTEKQLLPVIQYKGKTIVFAADLIPTAGHLPIPYVMGYDTRPLLTLSEKKGFLSTAVKEDYLLFLEHDAENELISLKNTEKGVRLDQSFSLDTYFGS
;
A
#
# COMPACT_ATOMS: atom_id res chain seq x y z
N ASP A 1 -1.53 5.04 -18.04
CA ASP A 1 -0.96 5.51 -19.32
C ASP A 1 -1.69 4.95 -20.56
N GLY A 2 -2.88 4.40 -20.35
CA GLY A 2 -3.73 3.79 -21.38
C GLY A 2 -3.25 2.41 -21.88
N LYS A 3 -2.10 1.94 -21.42
CA LYS A 3 -1.55 0.63 -21.77
C LYS A 3 -1.43 -0.31 -20.57
N ARG A 4 -1.38 0.24 -19.36
CA ARG A 4 -1.24 -0.51 -18.12
C ARG A 4 -2.35 -0.15 -17.15
N LEU A 5 -2.88 -1.15 -16.47
CA LEU A 5 -3.77 -1.02 -15.33
C LEU A 5 -3.00 -1.52 -14.11
N ILE A 6 -2.62 -0.59 -13.25
CA ILE A 6 -1.74 -0.84 -12.11
C ILE A 6 -2.58 -0.81 -10.84
N LEU A 7 -2.47 -1.85 -10.03
CA LEU A 7 -3.07 -1.93 -8.71
C LEU A 7 -2.00 -1.69 -7.66
N ILE A 8 -2.23 -0.81 -6.71
CA ILE A 8 -1.37 -0.59 -5.55
C ILE A 8 -2.04 -1.27 -4.37
N ASP A 9 -1.34 -2.23 -3.79
CA ASP A 9 -1.81 -3.14 -2.74
C ASP A 9 -3.09 -3.91 -3.09
N THR A 10 -3.45 -4.90 -2.31
CA THR A 10 -4.53 -5.84 -2.62
C THR A 10 -5.44 -6.14 -1.42
N GLY A 11 -5.20 -5.52 -0.29
CA GLY A 11 -5.93 -5.77 0.94
C GLY A 11 -5.68 -7.16 1.52
N LEU A 12 -6.46 -7.50 2.53
CA LEU A 12 -6.40 -8.78 3.29
C LEU A 12 -6.67 -10.03 2.44
N GLY A 13 -7.47 -9.89 1.39
CA GLY A 13 -8.02 -11.06 0.70
C GLY A 13 -9.03 -11.84 1.56
N ASN A 14 -9.32 -13.08 1.14
CA ASN A 14 -10.38 -13.89 1.75
C ASN A 14 -10.00 -15.36 1.98
N LYS A 15 -8.72 -15.70 1.86
CA LYS A 15 -8.27 -17.11 1.90
C LYS A 15 -7.91 -17.62 3.29
N GLN A 16 -7.77 -16.74 4.26
CA GLN A 16 -7.42 -17.07 5.63
C GLN A 16 -8.60 -17.70 6.38
N SER A 17 -8.32 -18.30 7.55
CA SER A 17 -9.36 -18.95 8.36
C SER A 17 -10.31 -17.93 9.01
N GLU A 18 -11.51 -18.35 9.34
CA GLU A 18 -12.45 -17.53 10.12
C GLU A 18 -11.84 -17.06 11.45
N LYS A 19 -11.05 -17.92 12.10
CA LYS A 19 -10.31 -17.57 13.32
C LYS A 19 -9.36 -16.41 13.08
N PHE A 20 -8.63 -16.41 11.95
CA PHE A 20 -7.75 -15.31 11.59
C PHE A 20 -8.54 -14.00 11.42
N PHE A 21 -9.59 -14.02 10.60
CA PHE A 21 -10.40 -12.83 10.34
C PHE A 21 -11.14 -12.31 11.58
N SER A 22 -11.49 -13.18 12.55
CA SER A 22 -12.15 -12.77 13.78
C SER A 22 -11.32 -11.81 14.65
N HIS A 23 -10.00 -11.77 14.47
CA HIS A 23 -9.13 -10.84 15.18
C HIS A 23 -9.20 -9.41 14.64
N TYR A 24 -9.70 -9.22 13.41
CA TYR A 24 -9.70 -7.92 12.71
C TYR A 24 -11.09 -7.29 12.63
N ALA A 25 -12.12 -7.94 13.18
CA ALA A 25 -13.50 -7.43 13.25
C ALA A 25 -13.98 -6.86 11.90
N LEU A 26 -13.76 -7.59 10.81
CA LEU A 26 -14.14 -7.14 9.47
C LEU A 26 -15.63 -6.85 9.39
N TRP A 27 -15.99 -5.77 8.72
CA TRP A 27 -17.38 -5.35 8.53
C TRP A 27 -17.63 -4.93 7.08
N GLY A 28 -18.91 -4.93 6.68
CA GLY A 28 -19.29 -4.61 5.30
C GLY A 28 -19.16 -5.82 4.36
N HIS A 29 -19.49 -5.57 3.08
CA HIS A 29 -19.43 -6.57 2.00
C HIS A 29 -18.51 -6.09 0.88
N PHE A 30 -17.36 -5.53 1.26
CA PHE A 30 -16.39 -5.01 0.32
C PHE A 30 -15.35 -6.08 0.03
N ASP A 31 -15.10 -6.33 -1.24
CA ASP A 31 -14.00 -7.14 -1.72
C ASP A 31 -13.39 -6.49 -2.97
N LEU A 32 -12.12 -6.80 -3.22
CA LEU A 32 -11.37 -6.19 -4.30
C LEU A 32 -11.97 -6.45 -5.68
N ASN A 33 -12.49 -7.65 -5.94
CA ASN A 33 -13.10 -7.97 -7.22
C ASN A 33 -14.37 -7.17 -7.47
N SER A 34 -15.20 -6.98 -6.44
CA SER A 34 -16.40 -6.14 -6.52
C SER A 34 -16.04 -4.68 -6.77
N SER A 35 -14.96 -4.17 -6.14
CA SER A 35 -14.45 -2.82 -6.36
C SER A 35 -13.92 -2.63 -7.78
N LEU A 36 -13.13 -3.58 -8.29
CA LEU A 36 -12.65 -3.57 -9.69
C LEU A 36 -13.82 -3.58 -10.67
N LYS A 37 -14.81 -4.45 -10.47
CA LYS A 37 -15.99 -4.54 -11.31
C LYS A 37 -16.81 -3.22 -11.31
N LYS A 38 -16.95 -2.57 -10.16
CA LYS A 38 -17.60 -1.27 -10.04
C LYS A 38 -16.85 -0.19 -10.83
N ALA A 39 -15.53 -0.26 -10.87
CA ALA A 39 -14.67 0.60 -11.69
C ALA A 39 -14.63 0.20 -13.18
N GLY A 40 -15.34 -0.85 -13.59
CA GLY A 40 -15.40 -1.32 -14.98
C GLY A 40 -14.27 -2.26 -15.37
N PHE A 41 -13.54 -2.84 -14.43
CA PHE A 41 -12.41 -3.73 -14.67
C PHE A 41 -12.65 -5.12 -14.13
N HIS A 42 -11.88 -6.08 -14.68
CA HIS A 42 -11.77 -7.45 -14.20
C HIS A 42 -10.35 -7.72 -13.67
N SER A 43 -10.18 -8.72 -12.82
CA SER A 43 -8.84 -9.12 -12.33
C SER A 43 -7.84 -9.45 -13.45
N ASP A 44 -8.32 -9.97 -14.60
CA ASP A 44 -7.49 -10.29 -15.75
C ASP A 44 -7.03 -9.05 -16.54
N ASP A 45 -7.63 -7.88 -16.30
CA ASP A 45 -7.23 -6.60 -16.92
C ASP A 45 -6.03 -5.97 -16.20
N ILE A 46 -5.75 -6.39 -14.96
CA ILE A 46 -4.62 -5.88 -14.18
C ILE A 46 -3.33 -6.35 -14.82
N THR A 47 -2.47 -5.40 -15.17
CA THR A 47 -1.17 -5.67 -15.79
C THR A 47 -0.01 -5.66 -14.81
N ASP A 48 -0.17 -4.94 -13.71
CA ASP A 48 0.85 -4.78 -12.69
C ASP A 48 0.20 -4.64 -11.31
N VAL A 49 0.75 -5.30 -10.31
CA VAL A 49 0.41 -5.14 -8.89
C VAL A 49 1.67 -4.66 -8.18
N VAL A 50 1.58 -3.52 -7.51
CA VAL A 50 2.69 -2.92 -6.76
C VAL A 50 2.37 -3.04 -5.27
N PHE A 51 3.20 -3.76 -4.54
CA PHE A 51 3.08 -3.82 -3.09
C PHE A 51 3.85 -2.67 -2.45
N THR A 52 3.18 -1.89 -1.62
CA THR A 52 3.87 -0.94 -0.75
C THR A 52 4.78 -1.70 0.19
N HIS A 53 4.26 -2.77 0.77
CA HIS A 53 4.99 -3.77 1.55
C HIS A 53 4.18 -5.07 1.63
N LEU A 54 4.72 -6.10 2.29
CA LEU A 54 4.17 -7.46 2.24
C LEU A 54 3.46 -7.90 3.53
N HIS A 55 3.03 -6.98 4.38
CA HIS A 55 2.13 -7.33 5.47
C HIS A 55 0.82 -7.87 4.89
N PHE A 56 0.17 -8.77 5.63
CA PHE A 56 -0.96 -9.57 5.13
C PHE A 56 -2.15 -8.73 4.65
N ASP A 57 -2.33 -7.54 5.18
CA ASP A 57 -3.41 -6.61 4.85
C ASP A 57 -3.12 -5.76 3.60
N HIS A 58 -1.90 -5.79 3.09
CA HIS A 58 -1.49 -5.15 1.83
C HIS A 58 -1.36 -6.14 0.68
N CYS A 59 -0.84 -7.34 0.93
CA CYS A 59 -0.58 -8.33 -0.11
C CYS A 59 -1.54 -9.53 -0.12
N GLY A 60 -2.43 -9.64 0.87
CA GLY A 60 -3.26 -10.83 1.06
C GLY A 60 -4.20 -11.14 -0.11
N GLY A 61 -4.77 -10.12 -0.75
CA GLY A 61 -5.66 -10.31 -1.89
C GLY A 61 -4.97 -10.68 -3.21
N ALA A 62 -3.63 -10.62 -3.26
CA ALA A 62 -2.86 -11.01 -4.45
C ALA A 62 -2.89 -12.51 -4.72
N ILE A 63 -3.20 -13.33 -3.72
CA ILE A 63 -3.26 -14.78 -3.80
C ILE A 63 -4.66 -15.26 -3.43
N VAL A 64 -5.17 -16.18 -4.21
CA VAL A 64 -6.45 -16.87 -3.96
C VAL A 64 -6.25 -18.37 -3.81
N ARG A 65 -7.22 -19.03 -3.17
CA ARG A 65 -7.27 -20.48 -3.13
C ARG A 65 -8.16 -20.99 -4.27
N ASN A 66 -7.60 -21.79 -5.18
CA ASN A 66 -8.35 -22.34 -6.28
C ASN A 66 -9.28 -23.50 -5.83
N LYS A 67 -10.11 -24.00 -6.76
CA LYS A 67 -11.09 -25.08 -6.48
C LYS A 67 -10.45 -26.39 -6.01
N LYS A 68 -9.15 -26.61 -6.25
CA LYS A 68 -8.39 -27.77 -5.80
C LYS A 68 -7.71 -27.54 -4.44
N GLY A 69 -7.86 -26.33 -3.86
CA GLY A 69 -7.27 -25.96 -2.58
C GLY A 69 -5.84 -25.39 -2.65
N PHE A 70 -5.26 -25.27 -3.85
CA PHE A 70 -3.93 -24.69 -4.03
C PHE A 70 -3.99 -23.16 -4.07
N TYR A 71 -2.90 -22.53 -3.64
CA TYR A 71 -2.71 -21.08 -3.74
C TYR A 71 -2.20 -20.72 -5.13
N GLU A 72 -2.80 -19.69 -5.72
CA GLU A 72 -2.40 -19.16 -7.04
C GLU A 72 -2.61 -17.65 -7.09
N PRO A 73 -1.87 -16.91 -7.97
CA PRO A 73 -2.07 -15.49 -8.18
C PRO A 73 -3.51 -15.16 -8.60
N ALA A 74 -4.10 -14.16 -7.94
CA ALA A 74 -5.44 -13.65 -8.27
C ALA A 74 -5.46 -12.90 -9.60
N PHE A 75 -4.32 -12.29 -9.97
CA PHE A 75 -4.12 -11.46 -11.16
C PHE A 75 -3.21 -12.19 -12.14
N LYS A 76 -3.79 -13.03 -12.98
CA LYS A 76 -3.05 -13.99 -13.83
C LYS A 76 -2.14 -13.33 -14.86
N ASN A 77 -2.52 -12.14 -15.33
CA ASN A 77 -1.80 -11.40 -16.35
C ASN A 77 -0.84 -10.33 -15.77
N ALA A 78 -0.86 -10.15 -14.46
CA ALA A 78 -0.09 -9.11 -13.81
C ALA A 78 1.36 -9.52 -13.53
N ARG A 79 2.24 -8.52 -13.55
CA ARG A 79 3.54 -8.59 -12.88
C ARG A 79 3.38 -8.06 -11.47
N PHE A 80 4.00 -8.72 -10.49
CA PHE A 80 4.00 -8.30 -9.10
C PHE A 80 5.31 -7.61 -8.76
N TRP A 81 5.23 -6.43 -8.16
CA TRP A 81 6.37 -5.56 -7.89
C TRP A 81 6.57 -5.33 -6.41
N SER A 82 7.80 -5.47 -5.96
CA SER A 82 8.25 -5.15 -4.60
C SER A 82 9.69 -4.65 -4.62
N HIS A 83 10.22 -4.21 -3.49
CA HIS A 83 11.67 -4.01 -3.36
C HIS A 83 12.36 -5.33 -3.03
N LYS A 84 13.54 -5.58 -3.63
CA LYS A 84 14.26 -6.84 -3.44
C LYS A 84 14.60 -7.11 -1.97
N ASP A 85 15.07 -6.09 -1.25
CA ASP A 85 15.46 -6.25 0.15
C ASP A 85 14.23 -6.45 1.05
N HIS A 86 13.09 -5.80 0.72
CA HIS A 86 11.82 -6.05 1.41
C HIS A 86 11.35 -7.48 1.20
N TRP A 87 11.45 -7.99 -0.03
CA TRP A 87 11.07 -9.38 -0.33
C TRP A 87 11.86 -10.38 0.50
N GLN A 88 13.19 -10.20 0.57
CA GLN A 88 14.04 -11.05 1.39
C GLN A 88 13.70 -10.92 2.88
N TRP A 89 13.47 -9.69 3.35
CA TRP A 89 13.06 -9.41 4.73
C TRP A 89 11.74 -10.13 5.09
N ALA A 90 10.75 -10.11 4.20
CA ALA A 90 9.47 -10.77 4.40
C ALA A 90 9.57 -12.31 4.42
N LYS A 91 10.53 -12.89 3.68
CA LYS A 91 10.78 -14.35 3.67
C LYS A 91 11.53 -14.84 4.92
N GLU A 92 12.31 -13.98 5.54
CA GLU A 92 13.08 -14.27 6.75
C GLU A 92 12.76 -13.23 7.85
N PRO A 93 11.48 -13.18 8.30
CA PRO A 93 11.02 -12.10 9.15
C PRO A 93 11.63 -12.19 10.54
N ASN A 94 11.87 -11.03 11.14
CA ASN A 94 12.21 -10.95 12.55
C ASN A 94 10.99 -11.34 13.43
N MET A 95 11.25 -11.60 14.71
CA MET A 95 10.22 -12.06 15.67
C MET A 95 9.08 -11.05 15.88
N ARG A 96 9.29 -9.76 15.61
CA ARG A 96 8.27 -8.72 15.77
C ARG A 96 7.27 -8.73 14.62
N GLU A 97 7.73 -9.00 13.40
CA GLU A 97 6.91 -8.94 12.18
C GLU A 97 6.47 -10.32 11.66
N ALA A 98 6.97 -11.42 12.22
CA ALA A 98 6.69 -12.76 11.72
C ALA A 98 5.19 -13.07 11.59
N ALA A 99 4.35 -12.48 12.44
CA ALA A 99 2.90 -12.64 12.36
C ALA A 99 2.25 -11.81 11.23
N SER A 100 2.94 -10.81 10.69
CA SER A 100 2.46 -9.96 9.60
C SER A 100 2.82 -10.50 8.22
N PHE A 101 3.84 -11.35 8.10
CA PHE A 101 4.27 -11.96 6.85
C PHE A 101 3.77 -13.40 6.74
N LEU A 102 2.77 -13.61 5.91
CA LEU A 102 2.18 -14.94 5.73
C LEU A 102 2.79 -15.61 4.49
N PRO A 103 3.49 -16.74 4.63
CA PRO A 103 4.15 -17.42 3.50
C PRO A 103 3.21 -17.70 2.31
N GLU A 104 1.95 -18.02 2.57
CA GLU A 104 0.94 -18.26 1.56
C GLU A 104 0.51 -17.02 0.78
N ASN A 105 0.88 -15.82 1.22
CA ASN A 105 0.70 -14.58 0.47
C ASN A 105 1.89 -14.27 -0.44
N ILE A 106 3.07 -14.80 -0.11
CA ILE A 106 4.36 -14.39 -0.68
C ILE A 106 4.90 -15.46 -1.64
N LEU A 107 5.04 -16.69 -1.17
CA LEU A 107 5.70 -17.75 -1.92
C LEU A 107 5.02 -18.07 -3.27
N PRO A 108 3.68 -18.13 -3.40
CA PRO A 108 3.06 -18.41 -4.69
C PRO A 108 3.33 -17.35 -5.76
N ILE A 109 3.63 -16.09 -5.37
CA ILE A 109 4.03 -15.05 -6.32
C ILE A 109 5.43 -15.36 -6.88
N GLU A 110 6.37 -15.73 -6.03
CA GLU A 110 7.72 -16.11 -6.46
C GLU A 110 7.68 -17.37 -7.36
N GLU A 111 6.91 -18.38 -6.96
CA GLU A 111 6.75 -19.62 -7.70
C GLU A 111 6.07 -19.45 -9.07
N SER A 112 5.21 -18.45 -9.21
CA SER A 112 4.54 -18.14 -10.49
C SER A 112 5.47 -17.58 -11.56
N GLY A 113 6.64 -17.07 -11.17
CA GLY A 113 7.56 -16.38 -12.07
C GLY A 113 7.12 -14.96 -12.46
N GLN A 114 6.07 -14.41 -11.83
CA GLN A 114 5.53 -13.07 -12.12
C GLN A 114 6.15 -11.97 -11.24
N LEU A 115 7.04 -12.35 -10.30
CA LEU A 115 7.71 -11.41 -9.39
C LEU A 115 8.74 -10.56 -10.13
N ASN A 116 8.70 -9.26 -9.86
CA ASN A 116 9.63 -8.26 -10.36
C ASN A 116 10.07 -7.35 -9.21
N PHE A 117 11.23 -6.71 -9.36
CA PHE A 117 11.73 -5.80 -8.35
C PHE A 117 11.90 -4.39 -8.91
N VAL A 118 11.44 -3.40 -8.15
CA VAL A 118 11.75 -2.00 -8.44
C VAL A 118 13.24 -1.75 -8.25
N LYS A 119 13.83 -0.97 -9.15
CA LYS A 119 15.24 -0.58 -9.10
C LYS A 119 15.31 0.89 -8.71
N ASN A 120 15.80 1.18 -7.51
CA ASN A 120 15.91 2.54 -6.98
C ASN A 120 14.55 3.26 -6.80
N ALA A 121 14.61 4.59 -6.68
CA ALA A 121 13.44 5.44 -6.50
C ALA A 121 12.60 5.66 -7.78
N MET A 122 13.16 5.38 -8.96
CA MET A 122 12.42 5.44 -10.23
C MET A 122 11.99 4.05 -10.68
N THR A 123 10.77 3.93 -11.19
CA THR A 123 10.20 2.66 -11.60
C THR A 123 9.96 2.61 -13.11
N GLU A 124 9.93 1.40 -13.67
CA GLU A 124 9.48 1.14 -15.04
C GLU A 124 7.96 1.35 -15.22
N LEU A 125 7.25 1.65 -14.11
CA LEU A 125 5.80 1.74 -14.06
C LEU A 125 5.25 3.11 -14.44
N GLY A 126 6.14 4.11 -14.63
CA GLY A 126 5.76 5.47 -15.03
C GLY A 126 5.43 6.39 -13.85
N PHE A 127 5.79 6.00 -12.64
CA PHE A 127 5.78 6.81 -11.43
C PHE A 127 7.00 6.52 -10.56
N ASP A 128 7.35 7.46 -9.70
CA ASP A 128 8.44 7.30 -8.75
C ASP A 128 7.98 6.61 -7.47
N VAL A 129 8.94 6.16 -6.65
CA VAL A 129 8.67 5.65 -5.29
C VAL A 129 9.64 6.28 -4.30
N LEU A 130 9.16 6.55 -3.10
CA LEU A 130 10.00 6.83 -1.93
C LEU A 130 10.17 5.54 -1.14
N LEU A 131 11.34 5.33 -0.57
CA LEU A 131 11.65 4.17 0.27
C LEU A 131 11.67 4.61 1.73
N MET A 132 10.94 3.87 2.57
CA MET A 132 10.87 4.09 4.01
C MET A 132 11.23 2.79 4.73
N ASP A 133 11.94 2.92 5.85
CA ASP A 133 12.47 1.78 6.61
C ASP A 133 11.93 1.72 8.04
N GLY A 134 11.14 2.70 8.46
CA GLY A 134 10.68 2.82 9.84
C GLY A 134 9.59 1.82 10.20
N HIS A 135 8.54 1.72 9.38
CA HIS A 135 7.44 0.78 9.57
C HIS A 135 7.92 -0.66 9.34
N THR A 136 8.45 -0.92 8.17
CA THR A 136 9.12 -2.17 7.78
C THR A 136 10.28 -1.87 6.83
N GLU A 137 11.09 -2.87 6.50
CA GLU A 137 12.23 -2.72 5.59
C GLU A 137 11.76 -2.33 4.19
N LYS A 138 12.27 -1.21 3.61
CA LYS A 138 12.03 -0.79 2.23
C LYS A 138 10.55 -0.74 1.81
N GLN A 139 9.68 -0.22 2.68
CA GLN A 139 8.31 0.13 2.30
C GLN A 139 8.33 1.14 1.15
N LEU A 140 7.51 0.89 0.12
CA LEU A 140 7.36 1.76 -1.04
C LEU A 140 6.22 2.77 -0.81
N LEU A 141 6.46 4.04 -1.07
CA LEU A 141 5.42 5.05 -1.20
C LEU A 141 5.36 5.49 -2.67
N PRO A 142 4.39 5.04 -3.46
CA PRO A 142 4.20 5.49 -4.84
C PRO A 142 3.94 7.00 -4.92
N VAL A 143 4.65 7.67 -5.85
CA VAL A 143 4.55 9.11 -6.12
C VAL A 143 4.04 9.31 -7.53
N ILE A 144 2.78 9.71 -7.65
CA ILE A 144 2.03 9.71 -8.91
C ILE A 144 1.78 11.14 -9.35
N GLN A 145 2.14 11.47 -10.60
CA GLN A 145 1.79 12.72 -11.22
C GLN A 145 0.45 12.59 -11.95
N TYR A 146 -0.55 13.35 -11.53
CA TYR A 146 -1.88 13.30 -12.14
C TYR A 146 -2.54 14.68 -12.20
N LYS A 147 -2.95 15.10 -13.40
CA LYS A 147 -3.62 16.40 -13.65
C LYS A 147 -2.91 17.60 -12.99
N GLY A 148 -1.57 17.62 -13.07
CA GLY A 148 -0.75 18.71 -12.52
C GLY A 148 -0.56 18.69 -11.00
N LYS A 149 -0.95 17.62 -10.31
CA LYS A 149 -0.73 17.40 -8.88
C LYS A 149 0.13 16.16 -8.64
N THR A 150 0.88 16.20 -7.56
CA THR A 150 1.61 15.05 -7.03
C THR A 150 0.78 14.38 -5.96
N ILE A 151 0.40 13.13 -6.19
CA ILE A 151 -0.30 12.27 -5.22
C ILE A 151 0.72 11.29 -4.66
N VAL A 152 0.84 11.20 -3.36
CA VAL A 152 1.64 10.16 -2.70
C VAL A 152 0.73 9.19 -1.99
N PHE A 153 0.83 7.92 -2.36
CA PHE A 153 0.19 6.83 -1.62
C PHE A 153 0.98 6.64 -0.33
N ALA A 154 0.40 7.08 0.79
CA ALA A 154 1.16 7.25 2.04
C ALA A 154 1.42 5.94 2.80
N ALA A 155 0.74 4.86 2.40
CA ALA A 155 0.86 3.53 3.00
C ALA A 155 0.92 3.60 4.53
N ASP A 156 1.80 2.84 5.16
CA ASP A 156 1.92 2.77 6.61
C ASP A 156 2.94 3.75 7.22
N LEU A 157 3.50 4.66 6.40
CA LEU A 157 4.18 5.82 6.95
C LEU A 157 3.18 6.78 7.62
N ILE A 158 2.02 7.00 6.96
CA ILE A 158 0.91 7.81 7.47
C ILE A 158 -0.40 7.08 7.13
N PRO A 159 -0.78 6.08 7.93
CA PRO A 159 -1.94 5.24 7.61
C PRO A 159 -3.27 6.00 7.69
N THR A 160 -3.37 6.99 8.57
CA THR A 160 -4.58 7.83 8.74
C THR A 160 -4.20 9.29 8.99
N ALA A 161 -5.13 10.22 8.80
CA ALA A 161 -4.95 11.63 9.14
C ALA A 161 -4.59 11.84 10.64
N GLY A 162 -5.01 10.92 11.51
CA GLY A 162 -4.63 10.92 12.93
C GLY A 162 -3.13 10.73 13.18
N HIS A 163 -2.41 10.15 12.20
CA HIS A 163 -0.96 9.94 12.28
C HIS A 163 -0.13 11.10 11.71
N LEU A 164 -0.73 12.19 11.25
CA LEU A 164 0.01 13.38 10.79
C LEU A 164 0.88 14.00 11.88
N PRO A 165 0.47 14.13 13.16
CA PRO A 165 1.36 14.63 14.18
C PRO A 165 2.60 13.73 14.34
N ILE A 166 3.79 14.35 14.35
CA ILE A 166 5.06 13.59 14.35
C ILE A 166 5.14 12.49 15.43
N PRO A 167 4.74 12.73 16.70
CA PRO A 167 4.84 11.68 17.73
C PRO A 167 3.92 10.47 17.53
N TYR A 168 2.91 10.59 16.67
CA TYR A 168 1.93 9.52 16.48
C TYR A 168 2.41 8.57 15.38
N VAL A 169 3.03 7.48 15.80
CA VAL A 169 3.48 6.37 14.97
C VAL A 169 2.68 5.12 15.31
N MET A 170 2.68 4.16 14.39
CA MET A 170 1.94 2.92 14.62
C MET A 170 2.63 2.04 15.68
N GLY A 171 1.82 1.34 16.47
CA GLY A 171 2.34 0.33 17.40
C GLY A 171 3.05 -0.83 16.70
N TYR A 172 2.83 -0.99 15.41
CA TYR A 172 3.44 -2.03 14.57
C TYR A 172 4.79 -1.63 13.96
N ASP A 173 5.20 -0.38 14.04
CA ASP A 173 6.49 0.07 13.51
C ASP A 173 7.65 -0.73 14.10
N THR A 174 8.52 -1.22 13.22
CA THR A 174 9.70 -1.97 13.66
C THR A 174 10.79 -1.06 14.19
N ARG A 175 10.89 0.15 13.63
CA ARG A 175 11.86 1.19 13.99
C ARG A 175 11.15 2.52 14.23
N PRO A 176 10.36 2.67 15.30
CA PRO A 176 9.48 3.84 15.49
C PRO A 176 10.24 5.17 15.54
N LEU A 177 11.48 5.20 16.04
CA LEU A 177 12.31 6.43 16.00
C LEU A 177 12.75 6.78 14.59
N LEU A 178 12.95 5.79 13.72
CA LEU A 178 13.23 6.04 12.30
C LEU A 178 11.98 6.55 11.61
N THR A 179 10.80 5.94 11.85
CA THR A 179 9.51 6.45 11.36
C THR A 179 9.31 7.93 11.70
N LEU A 180 9.63 8.35 12.94
CA LEU A 180 9.55 9.77 13.33
C LEU A 180 10.41 10.66 12.43
N SER A 181 11.66 10.23 12.16
CA SER A 181 12.59 10.98 11.33
C SER A 181 12.14 11.06 9.86
N GLU A 182 11.76 9.92 9.29
CA GLU A 182 11.25 9.80 7.92
C GLU A 182 9.99 10.63 7.73
N LYS A 183 9.02 10.50 8.64
CA LYS A 183 7.78 11.25 8.60
C LYS A 183 8.00 12.76 8.70
N LYS A 184 8.94 13.20 9.55
CA LYS A 184 9.30 14.63 9.65
C LYS A 184 9.84 15.17 8.34
N GLY A 185 10.77 14.44 7.71
CA GLY A 185 11.35 14.82 6.42
C GLY A 185 10.30 14.82 5.31
N PHE A 186 9.53 13.74 5.21
CA PHE A 186 8.47 13.57 4.23
C PHE A 186 7.41 14.67 4.32
N LEU A 187 6.83 14.93 5.50
CA LEU A 187 5.80 15.94 5.69
C LEU A 187 6.29 17.36 5.38
N SER A 188 7.56 17.66 5.71
CA SER A 188 8.16 18.95 5.35
C SER A 188 8.21 19.15 3.83
N THR A 189 8.59 18.11 3.08
CA THR A 189 8.60 18.14 1.62
C THR A 189 7.18 18.19 1.07
N ALA A 190 6.28 17.35 1.60
CA ALA A 190 4.91 17.25 1.12
C ALA A 190 4.14 18.59 1.19
N VAL A 191 4.31 19.35 2.28
CA VAL A 191 3.71 20.68 2.39
C VAL A 191 4.38 21.67 1.46
N LYS A 192 5.71 21.66 1.35
CA LYS A 192 6.46 22.59 0.49
C LYS A 192 6.14 22.41 -0.99
N GLU A 193 6.01 21.19 -1.42
CA GLU A 193 5.76 20.80 -2.83
C GLU A 193 4.26 20.57 -3.13
N ASP A 194 3.36 20.92 -2.20
CA ASP A 194 1.89 20.83 -2.35
C ASP A 194 1.42 19.41 -2.73
N TYR A 195 1.94 18.39 -2.04
CA TYR A 195 1.54 17.00 -2.25
C TYR A 195 0.15 16.72 -1.69
N LEU A 196 -0.61 15.91 -2.38
CA LEU A 196 -1.81 15.25 -1.86
C LEU A 196 -1.42 13.87 -1.33
N LEU A 197 -1.94 13.48 -0.17
CA LEU A 197 -1.71 12.15 0.39
C LEU A 197 -2.96 11.30 0.21
N PHE A 198 -2.78 10.13 -0.38
CA PHE A 198 -3.81 9.08 -0.41
C PHE A 198 -3.60 8.18 0.80
N LEU A 199 -4.68 7.97 1.60
CA LEU A 199 -4.64 7.24 2.86
C LEU A 199 -5.39 5.92 2.74
N GLU A 200 -4.67 4.81 2.84
CA GLU A 200 -5.24 3.47 2.66
C GLU A 200 -6.07 3.02 3.88
N HIS A 201 -5.64 3.36 5.09
CA HIS A 201 -6.25 2.90 6.34
C HIS A 201 -7.19 3.91 6.99
N ASP A 202 -7.50 5.02 6.34
CA ASP A 202 -8.40 6.02 6.88
C ASP A 202 -9.82 5.83 6.32
N ALA A 203 -10.76 5.52 7.21
CA ALA A 203 -12.15 5.25 6.81
C ALA A 203 -12.92 6.50 6.34
N GLU A 204 -12.42 7.69 6.68
CA GLU A 204 -13.10 8.98 6.44
C GLU A 204 -12.36 9.84 5.40
N ASN A 205 -11.04 9.66 5.27
CA ASN A 205 -10.19 10.54 4.49
C ASN A 205 -9.44 9.75 3.42
N GLU A 206 -9.96 9.78 2.19
CA GLU A 206 -9.35 9.11 1.04
C GLU A 206 -8.12 9.87 0.53
N LEU A 207 -8.29 11.16 0.23
CA LEU A 207 -7.27 12.05 -0.28
C LEU A 207 -7.24 13.32 0.57
N ILE A 208 -6.06 13.72 1.01
CA ILE A 208 -5.91 14.89 1.88
C ILE A 208 -4.87 15.87 1.35
N SER A 209 -5.11 17.18 1.60
CA SER A 209 -4.09 18.22 1.53
C SER A 209 -3.57 18.57 2.93
N LEU A 210 -2.41 19.21 2.96
CA LEU A 210 -1.65 19.47 4.18
C LEU A 210 -1.42 20.98 4.37
N LYS A 211 -1.34 21.43 5.64
CA LYS A 211 -0.92 22.77 5.99
C LYS A 211 0.05 22.79 7.14
N ASN A 212 0.90 23.80 7.17
CA ASN A 212 1.72 24.14 8.33
C ASN A 212 0.88 24.85 9.39
N THR A 213 1.07 24.46 10.65
CA THR A 213 0.52 25.14 11.82
C THR A 213 1.63 25.34 12.86
N GLU A 214 1.38 26.12 13.90
CA GLU A 214 2.30 26.27 15.04
C GLU A 214 2.62 24.92 15.71
N LYS A 215 1.72 23.93 15.59
CA LYS A 215 1.90 22.58 16.12
C LYS A 215 2.45 21.59 15.10
N GLY A 216 3.03 22.07 13.98
CA GLY A 216 3.54 21.27 12.86
C GLY A 216 2.50 21.02 11.77
N VAL A 217 2.80 20.08 10.87
CA VAL A 217 1.92 19.74 9.73
C VAL A 217 0.63 19.10 10.21
N ARG A 218 -0.48 19.53 9.61
CA ARG A 218 -1.84 19.02 9.89
C ARG A 218 -2.62 18.87 8.60
N LEU A 219 -3.71 18.12 8.68
CA LEU A 219 -4.76 18.06 7.66
C LEU A 219 -5.24 19.48 7.36
N ASP A 220 -5.31 19.84 6.08
CA ASP A 220 -5.97 21.05 5.61
C ASP A 220 -7.38 20.75 5.14
N GLN A 221 -7.51 19.92 4.10
CA GLN A 221 -8.79 19.53 3.52
C GLN A 221 -8.78 18.03 3.20
N SER A 222 -9.98 17.43 3.17
CA SER A 222 -10.20 16.04 2.79
C SER A 222 -11.11 15.97 1.57
N PHE A 223 -10.85 15.04 0.66
CA PHE A 223 -11.53 14.87 -0.61
C PHE A 223 -11.70 13.38 -0.93
N SER A 224 -12.67 13.04 -1.79
CA SER A 224 -12.54 11.84 -2.62
C SER A 224 -11.76 12.17 -3.90
N LEU A 225 -11.16 11.17 -4.54
CA LEU A 225 -10.51 11.33 -5.85
C LEU A 225 -11.49 11.92 -6.88
N ASP A 226 -12.71 11.41 -6.92
CA ASP A 226 -13.76 11.89 -7.82
C ASP A 226 -14.10 13.35 -7.58
N THR A 227 -14.22 13.76 -6.31
CA THR A 227 -14.53 15.16 -5.97
C THR A 227 -13.41 16.10 -6.33
N TYR A 228 -12.15 15.67 -6.12
CA TYR A 228 -10.99 16.55 -6.34
C TYR A 228 -10.65 16.70 -7.83
N PHE A 229 -10.68 15.59 -8.58
CA PHE A 229 -10.22 15.58 -9.98
C PHE A 229 -11.35 15.65 -11.00
N GLY A 230 -12.59 15.50 -10.58
CA GLY A 230 -13.75 15.40 -11.48
C GLY A 230 -13.72 14.08 -12.26
N SER A 231 -14.67 13.23 -12.10
CA SER A 231 -14.90 12.05 -12.96
C SER A 231 -15.51 12.44 -14.28
#